data_379f5b8ff8318ae0a39375af828217f8
#
_entry.id   379f5b8ff8318ae0a39375af828217f8
#
_cell.length_a   1.000
_cell.length_b   1.000
_cell.length_c   1.000
_cell.angle_alpha   90.00
_cell.angle_beta   90.00
_cell.angle_gamma   90.00
#
_symmetry.space_group_name_H-M   'P 1'
#
loop_
_entity.id
_entity.type
_entity.pdbx_description
1 polymer ?
#
loop_
_entity_poly.entity_id
_entity_poly.type
_entity_poly.pdbx_seq_one_letter_code
_entity_poly.pdbx_strand_id
1 'polypeptide(L)'
;SSVENMSYMFFNASSFNRDLSDWDVSNIAGGVAGEDYTNMDGMFDNSGLSTDNYDALLNGWSQQNVQSNISLGAQGISYCNSTDARQSLIDNHNWTITDAGLDCSRPITNANFLPIVEDWISDPNSPQFTDSNNYPYYGLISDWNVSQVSNMAQAFSDRTDFNADIREWDVSNVTDMSYMFRSATS
;
A
#
# COMPACT_ATOMS: atom_id res chain seq x y z
N SER A 1 11.35 3.53 -26.05
CA SER A 1 11.72 2.18 -25.62
C SER A 1 11.62 1.21 -26.80
N SER A 2 12.44 0.16 -26.83
CA SER A 2 12.34 -0.96 -27.78
C SER A 2 11.97 -2.28 -27.08
N VAL A 3 11.63 -2.20 -25.79
CA VAL A 3 11.19 -3.36 -25.01
C VAL A 3 9.74 -3.66 -25.34
N GLU A 4 9.45 -4.88 -25.73
CA GLU A 4 8.12 -5.35 -26.13
C GLU A 4 7.51 -6.36 -25.15
N ASN A 5 8.31 -6.97 -24.27
CA ASN A 5 7.89 -7.98 -23.31
C ASN A 5 8.62 -7.83 -21.97
N MET A 6 7.87 -7.77 -20.87
CA MET A 6 8.35 -7.69 -19.49
C MET A 6 7.73 -8.78 -18.59
N SER A 7 7.20 -9.86 -19.19
CA SER A 7 6.56 -10.95 -18.42
C SER A 7 7.52 -11.52 -17.38
N TYR A 8 7.02 -11.70 -16.16
CA TYR A 8 7.74 -12.26 -15.00
C TYR A 8 9.03 -11.53 -14.60
N MET A 9 9.24 -10.28 -15.04
CA MET A 9 10.51 -9.55 -14.85
C MET A 9 10.89 -9.41 -13.37
N PHE A 10 9.93 -9.19 -12.48
CA PHE A 10 10.12 -9.07 -11.03
C PHE A 10 9.35 -10.14 -10.24
N PHE A 11 8.98 -11.25 -10.89
CA PHE A 11 8.26 -12.35 -10.26
C PHE A 11 9.01 -12.88 -9.03
N ASN A 12 8.34 -12.97 -7.86
CA ASN A 12 8.91 -13.38 -6.58
C ASN A 12 10.12 -12.54 -6.11
N ALA A 13 10.34 -11.35 -6.66
CA ALA A 13 11.40 -10.45 -6.23
C ALA A 13 11.01 -9.72 -4.93
N SER A 14 10.97 -10.43 -3.80
CA SER A 14 10.43 -9.96 -2.52
C SER A 14 11.15 -8.73 -1.92
N SER A 15 12.36 -8.42 -2.38
CA SER A 15 13.11 -7.21 -1.97
C SER A 15 13.03 -6.08 -2.98
N PHE A 16 12.34 -6.28 -4.10
CA PHE A 16 12.19 -5.25 -5.12
C PHE A 16 11.13 -4.24 -4.68
N ASN A 17 11.54 -2.99 -4.49
CA ASN A 17 10.64 -1.87 -4.20
C ASN A 17 11.22 -0.58 -4.79
N ARG A 18 10.91 -0.29 -6.06
CA ARG A 18 11.40 0.88 -6.77
C ARG A 18 10.27 1.55 -7.54
N ASP A 19 10.31 2.86 -7.62
CA ASP A 19 9.45 3.64 -8.48
C ASP A 19 9.82 3.38 -9.97
N LEU A 20 8.84 2.94 -10.74
CA LEU A 20 8.92 2.67 -12.18
C LEU A 20 7.95 3.54 -12.99
N SER A 21 7.37 4.58 -12.40
CA SER A 21 6.38 5.45 -13.03
C SER A 21 6.88 6.11 -14.31
N ASP A 22 8.17 6.41 -14.37
CA ASP A 22 8.83 7.05 -15.52
C ASP A 22 9.25 6.04 -16.63
N TRP A 23 9.03 4.75 -16.42
CA TRP A 23 9.36 3.78 -17.47
C TRP A 23 8.44 3.94 -18.66
N ASP A 24 9.05 4.04 -19.87
CA ASP A 24 8.31 4.07 -21.12
C ASP A 24 7.81 2.67 -21.48
N VAL A 25 6.51 2.46 -21.31
CA VAL A 25 5.80 1.21 -21.60
C VAL A 25 4.95 1.30 -22.88
N SER A 26 5.08 2.36 -23.65
CA SER A 26 4.28 2.63 -24.84
C SER A 26 4.45 1.58 -25.97
N ASN A 27 5.58 0.86 -25.98
CA ASN A 27 5.90 -0.15 -26.99
C ASN A 27 5.70 -1.60 -26.49
N ILE A 28 5.22 -1.80 -25.28
CA ILE A 28 4.89 -3.16 -24.84
C ILE A 28 3.78 -3.68 -25.75
N ALA A 29 4.04 -4.79 -26.44
CA ALA A 29 3.09 -5.33 -27.40
C ALA A 29 1.85 -5.86 -26.68
N GLY A 30 0.68 -5.54 -27.20
CA GLY A 30 -0.58 -6.14 -26.73
C GLY A 30 -0.63 -7.62 -27.06
N GLY A 31 -1.30 -8.40 -26.20
CA GLY A 31 -1.48 -9.83 -26.41
C GLY A 31 -2.16 -10.13 -27.76
N VAL A 32 -1.64 -11.10 -28.49
CA VAL A 32 -2.27 -11.63 -29.71
C VAL A 32 -3.17 -12.79 -29.30
N ALA A 33 -4.41 -12.80 -29.76
CA ALA A 33 -5.35 -13.88 -29.45
C ALA A 33 -4.75 -15.25 -29.87
N GLY A 34 -4.54 -16.13 -28.90
CA GLY A 34 -3.98 -17.47 -29.10
C GLY A 34 -2.51 -17.64 -28.68
N GLU A 35 -1.84 -16.63 -28.22
CA GLU A 35 -0.52 -16.72 -27.57
C GLU A 35 -0.67 -16.88 -26.05
N ASP A 36 0.14 -17.77 -25.45
CA ASP A 36 0.04 -18.10 -24.02
C ASP A 36 0.56 -17.00 -23.07
N TYR A 37 1.17 -15.93 -23.59
CA TYR A 37 1.77 -14.86 -22.78
C TYR A 37 1.40 -13.49 -23.34
N THR A 38 0.79 -12.68 -22.52
CA THR A 38 0.69 -11.24 -22.72
C THR A 38 1.84 -10.55 -22.00
N ASN A 39 2.34 -9.48 -22.53
CA ASN A 39 3.72 -9.03 -22.35
C ASN A 39 4.07 -8.38 -20.99
N MET A 40 3.19 -8.45 -19.98
CA MET A 40 3.44 -8.12 -18.58
C MET A 40 2.83 -9.14 -17.62
N ASP A 41 2.54 -10.36 -18.08
CA ASP A 41 2.02 -11.44 -17.22
C ASP A 41 2.98 -11.70 -16.06
N GLY A 42 2.42 -11.75 -14.84
CA GLY A 42 3.18 -12.06 -13.64
C GLY A 42 4.35 -11.10 -13.34
N MET A 43 4.40 -9.93 -13.99
CA MET A 43 5.55 -9.03 -13.91
C MET A 43 5.95 -8.72 -12.48
N PHE A 44 4.98 -8.49 -11.60
CA PHE A 44 5.20 -8.13 -10.20
C PHE A 44 4.63 -9.14 -9.21
N ASP A 45 4.15 -10.30 -9.67
CA ASP A 45 3.51 -11.28 -8.79
C ASP A 45 4.44 -11.66 -7.63
N ASN A 46 3.95 -11.47 -6.40
CA ASN A 46 4.68 -11.71 -5.17
C ASN A 46 6.01 -10.94 -5.06
N SER A 47 6.15 -9.81 -5.75
CA SER A 47 7.30 -8.92 -5.54
C SER A 47 7.13 -8.12 -4.25
N GLY A 48 8.19 -7.41 -3.82
CA GLY A 48 8.15 -6.50 -2.67
C GLY A 48 7.71 -5.08 -3.03
N LEU A 49 7.06 -4.86 -4.17
CA LEU A 49 6.61 -3.53 -4.59
C LEU A 49 5.56 -3.00 -3.62
N SER A 50 5.81 -1.82 -3.04
CA SER A 50 4.88 -1.19 -2.11
C SER A 50 3.67 -0.59 -2.82
N THR A 51 2.58 -0.40 -2.09
CA THR A 51 1.38 0.32 -2.56
C THR A 51 1.74 1.69 -3.15
N ASP A 52 2.62 2.47 -2.47
CA ASP A 52 3.06 3.79 -2.95
C ASP A 52 3.71 3.71 -4.35
N ASN A 53 4.63 2.77 -4.55
CA ASN A 53 5.32 2.61 -5.84
C ASN A 53 4.41 1.99 -6.91
N TYR A 54 3.46 1.15 -6.53
CA TYR A 54 2.47 0.61 -7.44
C TYR A 54 1.47 1.69 -7.88
N ASP A 55 1.01 2.56 -6.98
CA ASP A 55 0.20 3.73 -7.30
C ASP A 55 0.94 4.69 -8.24
N ALA A 56 2.20 5.00 -7.95
CA ALA A 56 3.02 5.85 -8.81
C ALA A 56 3.13 5.26 -10.22
N LEU A 57 3.40 3.95 -10.33
CA LEU A 57 3.50 3.22 -11.59
C LEU A 57 2.19 3.30 -12.39
N LEU A 58 1.05 2.97 -11.80
CA LEU A 58 -0.26 3.01 -12.47
C LEU A 58 -0.60 4.43 -12.93
N ASN A 59 -0.35 5.44 -12.09
CA ASN A 59 -0.56 6.85 -12.43
C ASN A 59 0.34 7.28 -13.59
N GLY A 60 1.63 6.95 -13.57
CA GLY A 60 2.57 7.30 -14.62
C GLY A 60 2.28 6.61 -15.95
N TRP A 61 1.96 5.31 -15.92
CA TRP A 61 1.70 4.54 -17.14
C TRP A 61 0.37 4.88 -17.79
N SER A 62 -0.66 5.22 -17.01
CA SER A 62 -1.96 5.64 -17.55
C SER A 62 -1.91 6.95 -18.35
N GLN A 63 -0.87 7.76 -18.18
CA GLN A 63 -0.68 9.00 -18.94
C GLN A 63 0.07 8.79 -20.25
N GLN A 64 0.57 7.59 -20.51
CA GLN A 64 1.30 7.28 -21.74
C GLN A 64 0.34 6.79 -22.83
N ASN A 65 0.81 6.81 -24.08
CA ASN A 65 0.08 6.21 -25.21
C ASN A 65 0.35 4.70 -25.25
N VAL A 66 -0.20 3.98 -24.28
CA VAL A 66 0.01 2.53 -24.12
C VAL A 66 -0.76 1.70 -25.15
N GLN A 67 -0.27 0.51 -25.46
CA GLN A 67 -0.98 -0.44 -26.31
C GLN A 67 -2.18 -1.06 -25.56
N SER A 68 -3.16 -1.54 -26.34
CA SER A 68 -4.33 -2.23 -25.78
C SER A 68 -4.08 -3.72 -25.58
N ASN A 69 -4.94 -4.38 -24.78
CA ASN A 69 -4.93 -5.81 -24.50
C ASN A 69 -3.66 -6.29 -23.78
N ILE A 70 -3.12 -5.50 -22.87
CA ILE A 70 -2.02 -5.90 -21.98
C ILE A 70 -2.59 -6.63 -20.76
N SER A 71 -1.93 -7.71 -20.33
CA SER A 71 -2.17 -8.34 -19.03
C SER A 71 -1.04 -7.96 -18.08
N LEU A 72 -1.37 -7.28 -16.98
CA LEU A 72 -0.44 -6.89 -15.94
C LEU A 72 -0.64 -7.79 -14.71
N GLY A 73 0.35 -8.61 -14.38
CA GLY A 73 0.39 -9.40 -13.15
C GLY A 73 1.05 -8.63 -12.02
N ALA A 74 0.32 -8.45 -10.92
CA ALA A 74 0.74 -7.82 -9.67
C ALA A 74 0.10 -8.51 -8.46
N GLN A 75 -0.02 -9.85 -8.51
CA GLN A 75 -0.65 -10.64 -7.46
C GLN A 75 0.02 -10.38 -6.10
N GLY A 76 -0.80 -10.07 -5.09
CA GLY A 76 -0.34 -9.77 -3.73
C GLY A 76 0.02 -8.30 -3.50
N ILE A 77 -0.11 -7.45 -4.52
CA ILE A 77 0.13 -6.00 -4.42
C ILE A 77 -1.20 -5.25 -4.48
N SER A 78 -1.44 -4.36 -3.53
CA SER A 78 -2.63 -3.50 -3.49
C SER A 78 -2.31 -2.11 -4.01
N TYR A 79 -3.36 -1.42 -4.47
CA TYR A 79 -3.30 0.01 -4.81
C TYR A 79 -4.20 0.83 -3.87
N CYS A 80 -3.99 2.16 -3.80
CA CYS A 80 -4.85 3.08 -3.06
C CYS A 80 -5.15 4.36 -3.84
N ASN A 81 -4.13 5.12 -4.20
CA ASN A 81 -4.28 6.44 -4.82
C ASN A 81 -4.31 6.42 -6.36
N SER A 82 -4.42 5.24 -6.98
CA SER A 82 -4.39 5.06 -8.43
C SER A 82 -5.67 4.46 -9.00
N THR A 83 -6.79 4.53 -8.28
CA THR A 83 -8.09 3.95 -8.71
C THR A 83 -8.49 4.42 -10.10
N ASP A 84 -8.47 5.73 -10.37
CA ASP A 84 -8.84 6.30 -11.66
C ASP A 84 -7.85 5.92 -12.76
N ALA A 85 -6.55 5.92 -12.48
CA ALA A 85 -5.50 5.53 -13.40
C ALA A 85 -5.62 4.06 -13.79
N ARG A 86 -5.79 3.17 -12.80
CA ARG A 86 -6.03 1.76 -13.00
C ARG A 86 -7.28 1.51 -13.85
N GLN A 87 -8.38 2.17 -13.52
CA GLN A 87 -9.64 2.04 -14.27
C GLN A 87 -9.49 2.56 -15.69
N SER A 88 -8.76 3.65 -15.91
CA SER A 88 -8.46 4.17 -17.24
C SER A 88 -7.70 3.17 -18.13
N LEU A 89 -6.70 2.46 -17.59
CA LEU A 89 -5.99 1.41 -18.30
C LEU A 89 -6.94 0.26 -18.73
N ILE A 90 -7.88 -0.11 -17.85
CA ILE A 90 -8.87 -1.16 -18.13
C ILE A 90 -9.88 -0.69 -19.18
N ASP A 91 -10.53 0.45 -18.98
CA ASP A 91 -11.67 0.88 -19.80
C ASP A 91 -11.24 1.41 -21.17
N ASN A 92 -10.13 2.17 -21.23
CA ASN A 92 -9.70 2.84 -22.44
C ASN A 92 -8.71 2.01 -23.27
N HIS A 93 -7.99 1.08 -22.63
CA HIS A 93 -6.94 0.28 -23.28
C HIS A 93 -7.18 -1.24 -23.17
N ASN A 94 -8.31 -1.66 -22.60
CA ASN A 94 -8.65 -3.08 -22.44
C ASN A 94 -7.55 -3.90 -21.73
N TRP A 95 -6.91 -3.31 -20.71
CA TRP A 95 -5.94 -4.03 -19.89
C TRP A 95 -6.64 -5.00 -18.94
N THR A 96 -6.00 -6.14 -18.72
CA THR A 96 -6.36 -7.07 -17.64
C THR A 96 -5.35 -6.89 -16.52
N ILE A 97 -5.77 -6.39 -15.36
CA ILE A 97 -4.88 -6.15 -14.21
C ILE A 97 -5.25 -7.11 -13.09
N THR A 98 -4.31 -7.98 -12.72
CA THR A 98 -4.47 -8.96 -11.64
C THR A 98 -3.63 -8.51 -10.45
N ASP A 99 -4.27 -7.86 -9.48
CA ASP A 99 -3.66 -7.36 -8.24
C ASP A 99 -4.49 -7.76 -7.00
N ALA A 100 -4.09 -7.32 -5.81
CA ALA A 100 -4.81 -7.60 -4.56
C ALA A 100 -6.02 -6.67 -4.33
N GLY A 101 -6.25 -5.69 -5.22
CA GLY A 101 -7.36 -4.75 -5.12
C GLY A 101 -7.04 -3.50 -4.31
N LEU A 102 -8.11 -2.72 -4.04
CA LEU A 102 -8.02 -1.48 -3.25
C LEU A 102 -7.73 -1.80 -1.78
N ASP A 103 -6.62 -1.31 -1.28
CA ASP A 103 -6.27 -1.36 0.14
C ASP A 103 -5.47 -0.11 0.51
N CYS A 104 -6.12 0.83 1.19
CA CYS A 104 -5.52 2.06 1.69
C CYS A 104 -4.97 1.93 3.12
N SER A 105 -5.02 0.76 3.71
CA SER A 105 -4.44 0.51 5.01
C SER A 105 -2.92 0.64 4.98
N ARG A 106 -2.35 1.18 6.04
CA ARG A 106 -0.91 1.30 6.18
C ARG A 106 -0.42 0.51 7.39
N PRO A 107 0.60 -0.36 7.24
CA PRO A 107 1.11 -1.11 8.39
C PRO A 107 1.70 -0.17 9.44
N ILE A 108 1.35 -0.41 10.71
CA ILE A 108 1.93 0.29 11.85
C ILE A 108 3.16 -0.49 12.31
N THR A 109 4.31 0.18 12.32
CA THR A 109 5.62 -0.38 12.66
C THR A 109 6.32 0.51 13.68
N ASN A 110 7.47 0.10 14.19
CA ASN A 110 8.27 0.96 15.08
C ASN A 110 8.63 2.32 14.47
N ALA A 111 8.73 2.40 13.15
CA ALA A 111 9.14 3.65 12.49
C ALA A 111 8.06 4.73 12.50
N ASN A 112 6.79 4.32 12.53
CA ASN A 112 5.66 5.25 12.43
C ASN A 112 4.69 5.22 13.62
N PHE A 113 4.81 4.28 14.55
CA PHE A 113 3.87 4.13 15.66
C PHE A 113 3.73 5.40 16.51
N LEU A 114 4.82 5.94 17.05
CA LEU A 114 4.75 7.14 17.87
C LEU A 114 4.25 8.37 17.11
N PRO A 115 4.72 8.68 15.90
CA PRO A 115 4.12 9.72 15.05
C PRO A 115 2.62 9.55 14.84
N ILE A 116 2.13 8.35 14.54
CA ILE A 116 0.69 8.10 14.36
C ILE A 116 -0.09 8.31 15.65
N VAL A 117 0.45 7.89 16.80
CA VAL A 117 -0.15 8.13 18.11
C VAL A 117 -0.27 9.63 18.38
N GLU A 118 0.76 10.42 18.09
CA GLU A 118 0.73 11.89 18.25
C GLU A 118 -0.29 12.55 17.32
N ASP A 119 -0.36 12.12 16.06
CA ASP A 119 -1.36 12.60 15.10
C ASP A 119 -2.77 12.26 15.57
N TRP A 120 -2.99 11.03 16.05
CA TRP A 120 -4.29 10.60 16.56
C TRP A 120 -4.70 11.41 17.82
N ILE A 121 -3.78 11.66 18.73
CA ILE A 121 -4.05 12.49 19.92
C ILE A 121 -4.40 13.91 19.52
N SER A 122 -3.76 14.45 18.48
CA SER A 122 -4.02 15.79 17.98
C SER A 122 -5.40 15.93 17.34
N ASP A 123 -5.81 14.96 16.52
CA ASP A 123 -7.13 14.92 15.87
C ASP A 123 -7.56 13.47 15.58
N PRO A 124 -8.25 12.80 16.52
CA PRO A 124 -8.70 11.43 16.34
C PRO A 124 -9.79 11.28 15.26
N ASN A 125 -10.37 12.38 14.78
CA ASN A 125 -11.38 12.38 13.71
C ASN A 125 -10.80 12.74 12.34
N SER A 126 -9.49 12.87 12.25
CA SER A 126 -8.85 13.14 10.97
C SER A 126 -9.14 12.04 9.94
N PRO A 127 -9.20 12.36 8.63
CA PRO A 127 -9.51 11.37 7.57
C PRO A 127 -8.62 10.13 7.59
N GLN A 128 -7.35 10.23 7.98
CA GLN A 128 -6.44 9.08 8.08
C GLN A 128 -6.88 8.03 9.12
N PHE A 129 -7.80 8.37 10.04
CA PHE A 129 -8.32 7.46 11.06
C PHE A 129 -9.78 7.08 10.83
N THR A 130 -10.52 7.80 9.98
CA THR A 130 -11.96 7.66 9.83
C THR A 130 -12.44 7.39 8.41
N ASP A 131 -11.61 7.65 7.39
CA ASP A 131 -11.96 7.47 5.99
C ASP A 131 -10.97 6.53 5.29
N SER A 132 -11.43 5.32 4.97
CA SER A 132 -10.61 4.30 4.31
C SER A 132 -10.20 4.65 2.87
N ASN A 133 -10.78 5.70 2.27
CA ASN A 133 -10.36 6.20 0.96
C ASN A 133 -9.27 7.28 1.07
N ASN A 134 -8.91 7.67 2.29
CA ASN A 134 -7.85 8.65 2.52
C ASN A 134 -6.53 7.95 2.83
N TYR A 135 -5.51 8.20 2.07
CA TYR A 135 -4.18 7.60 2.28
C TYR A 135 -3.21 8.64 2.88
N PRO A 136 -2.39 8.29 3.87
CA PRO A 136 -2.32 7.00 4.57
C PRO A 136 -3.52 6.75 5.49
N TYR A 137 -4.07 5.54 5.46
CA TYR A 137 -5.17 5.15 6.32
C TYR A 137 -4.70 4.18 7.41
N TYR A 138 -5.00 4.50 8.66
CA TYR A 138 -4.64 3.67 9.82
C TYR A 138 -5.86 3.07 10.51
N GLY A 139 -7.06 3.59 10.23
CA GLY A 139 -8.30 3.15 10.85
C GLY A 139 -8.51 3.66 12.27
N LEU A 140 -9.62 3.24 12.87
CA LEU A 140 -9.91 3.55 14.27
C LEU A 140 -8.81 2.96 15.18
N ILE A 141 -8.44 3.67 16.24
CA ILE A 141 -7.38 3.21 17.15
C ILE A 141 -7.64 1.83 17.73
N SER A 142 -8.92 1.45 17.92
CA SER A 142 -9.30 0.09 18.33
C SER A 142 -8.87 -1.00 17.36
N ASP A 143 -8.77 -0.67 16.08
CA ASP A 143 -8.57 -1.61 14.98
C ASP A 143 -7.11 -1.63 14.49
N TRP A 144 -6.25 -0.82 15.10
CA TRP A 144 -4.85 -0.74 14.68
C TRP A 144 -4.13 -2.08 14.77
N ASN A 145 -3.57 -2.50 13.67
CA ASN A 145 -2.67 -3.66 13.64
C ASN A 145 -1.28 -3.25 14.13
N VAL A 146 -1.02 -3.44 15.41
CA VAL A 146 0.26 -3.11 16.04
C VAL A 146 1.19 -4.32 16.17
N SER A 147 0.88 -5.44 15.54
CA SER A 147 1.65 -6.69 15.65
C SER A 147 3.11 -6.56 15.20
N GLN A 148 3.45 -5.53 14.43
CA GLN A 148 4.83 -5.24 14.00
C GLN A 148 5.53 -4.21 14.90
N VAL A 149 4.91 -3.77 16.00
CA VAL A 149 5.49 -2.81 16.94
C VAL A 149 6.16 -3.58 18.07
N SER A 150 7.41 -3.30 18.34
CA SER A 150 8.15 -3.87 19.46
C SER A 150 8.46 -2.88 20.59
N ASN A 151 8.27 -1.57 20.34
CA ASN A 151 8.50 -0.51 21.31
C ASN A 151 7.29 0.44 21.35
N MET A 152 6.63 0.49 22.50
CA MET A 152 5.49 1.39 22.79
C MET A 152 5.80 2.33 23.97
N ALA A 153 7.07 2.46 24.34
CA ALA A 153 7.47 3.28 25.48
C ALA A 153 6.96 4.72 25.33
N GLN A 154 6.34 5.24 26.40
CA GLN A 154 5.83 6.61 26.53
C GLN A 154 4.70 6.99 25.55
N ALA A 155 4.13 6.06 24.77
CA ALA A 155 3.17 6.37 23.71
C ALA A 155 1.99 7.26 24.17
N PHE A 156 1.48 7.06 25.38
CA PHE A 156 0.38 7.83 25.97
C PHE A 156 0.78 8.50 27.29
N SER A 157 2.07 8.74 27.51
CA SER A 157 2.55 9.40 28.73
C SER A 157 2.00 10.82 28.84
N ASP A 158 1.55 11.18 30.07
CA ASP A 158 0.98 12.49 30.42
C ASP A 158 -0.29 12.86 29.59
N ARG A 159 -0.98 11.86 29.03
CA ARG A 159 -2.27 12.02 28.31
C ARG A 159 -3.42 11.78 29.28
N THR A 160 -3.82 12.83 29.99
CA THR A 160 -4.85 12.74 31.02
C THR A 160 -6.27 12.52 30.51
N ASP A 161 -6.49 12.66 29.23
CA ASP A 161 -7.75 12.47 28.50
C ASP A 161 -7.80 11.16 27.69
N PHE A 162 -6.73 10.37 27.69
CA PHE A 162 -6.69 9.10 26.95
C PHE A 162 -7.57 8.05 27.63
N ASN A 163 -8.64 7.66 26.95
CA ASN A 163 -9.55 6.58 27.34
C ASN A 163 -10.07 5.78 26.14
N ALA A 164 -9.24 5.64 25.11
CA ALA A 164 -9.61 4.87 23.94
C ALA A 164 -9.53 3.35 24.19
N ASP A 165 -10.38 2.60 23.49
CA ASP A 165 -10.38 1.13 23.55
C ASP A 165 -9.23 0.57 22.69
N ILE A 166 -8.28 -0.10 23.35
CA ILE A 166 -7.12 -0.74 22.70
C ILE A 166 -6.97 -2.21 23.10
N ARG A 167 -8.04 -2.84 23.62
CA ARG A 167 -8.00 -4.22 24.14
C ARG A 167 -7.68 -5.27 23.07
N GLU A 168 -7.98 -4.98 21.80
CA GLU A 168 -7.75 -5.90 20.67
C GLU A 168 -6.33 -5.78 20.08
N TRP A 169 -5.48 -4.92 20.62
CA TRP A 169 -4.10 -4.78 20.14
C TRP A 169 -3.28 -6.06 20.37
N ASP A 170 -2.72 -6.62 19.32
CA ASP A 170 -1.73 -7.69 19.43
C ASP A 170 -0.37 -7.12 19.84
N VAL A 171 -0.09 -7.22 21.12
CA VAL A 171 1.17 -6.75 21.74
C VAL A 171 2.20 -7.86 21.94
N SER A 172 2.01 -9.02 21.32
CA SER A 172 2.87 -10.20 21.51
C SER A 172 4.34 -9.96 21.13
N ASN A 173 4.61 -9.02 20.23
CA ASN A 173 5.96 -8.64 19.83
C ASN A 173 6.52 -7.43 20.59
N VAL A 174 5.76 -6.83 21.50
CA VAL A 174 6.20 -5.65 22.24
C VAL A 174 7.18 -6.05 23.34
N THR A 175 8.35 -5.44 23.32
CA THR A 175 9.42 -5.67 24.30
C THR A 175 9.62 -4.51 25.26
N ASP A 176 9.11 -3.32 24.93
CA ASP A 176 9.19 -2.14 25.77
C ASP A 176 7.87 -1.37 25.80
N MET A 177 7.24 -1.31 26.97
CA MET A 177 6.06 -0.49 27.29
C MET A 177 6.35 0.48 28.44
N SER A 178 7.62 0.79 28.71
CA SER A 178 7.99 1.61 29.84
C SER A 178 7.32 2.99 29.75
N TYR A 179 6.70 3.41 30.86
CA TYR A 179 6.00 4.69 30.98
C TYR A 179 4.86 4.91 29.96
N MET A 180 4.37 3.87 29.27
CA MET A 180 3.37 4.00 28.20
C MET A 180 2.14 4.82 28.65
N PHE A 181 1.66 4.61 29.86
CA PHE A 181 0.51 5.31 30.44
C PHE A 181 0.87 6.13 31.68
N ARG A 182 2.13 6.54 31.81
CA ARG A 182 2.54 7.37 32.97
C ARG A 182 1.71 8.66 33.03
N SER A 183 1.10 8.94 34.18
CA SER A 183 0.23 10.11 34.39
C SER A 183 -0.99 10.19 33.46
N ALA A 184 -1.37 9.12 32.80
CA ALA A 184 -2.63 9.01 32.06
C ALA A 184 -3.76 8.73 33.07
N THR A 185 -4.45 9.77 33.53
CA THR A 185 -5.41 9.71 34.65
C THR A 185 -6.83 10.00 34.20
N SER A 186 -7.33 9.32 33.16
CA SER A 186 -8.73 9.43 32.72
C SER A 186 -9.67 8.59 33.61
#